data_d15648d930749f022963a03ac623ae18
#
_entry.id   d15648d930749f022963a03ac623ae18
#
_cell.length_a   1.000
_cell.length_b   1.000
_cell.length_c   1.000
_cell.angle_alpha   90.00
_cell.angle_beta   90.00
_cell.angle_gamma   90.00
#
_symmetry.space_group_name_H-M   'P 1'
#
loop_
_entity.id
_entity.type
_entity.pdbx_description
1 polymer ?
#
loop_
_entity_poly.entity_id
_entity_poly.type
_entity_poly.pdbx_seq_one_letter_code
_entity_poly.pdbx_strand_id
1 'polypeptide(L)'
;PGDHRGGEYIELFNRDTKAIDLSGWRFVDGVNFAFPSGTSIVAGGFLVIAADIDYVRRVYKLNNVLGNYGGELSNRGELLRLEDAYGNLADEVDYSNHGDWPGWTKGGGSSMELVNPWADNRLPSAWRDSDETTKSSFRQYTATGRWRQLKTMGSAADYREFHMHLVGDSEIVLSEIEAVSSRTKKNVLTNAKKMSTNNRSANGWLAQGNHWATYLDGQDLHLISDGHGDNRPNRMEIDMSADVRRNDDLTIKFKARWVRGNPRLIAWTWDKSVAGSFLIEIPENLGTPGKRNSTFTANTPPQ
;
A
#
# COMPACT_ATOMS: atom_id res chain seq x y z
N PRO A 1 6.29 8.37 1.16
CA PRO A 1 7.55 8.12 0.45
C PRO A 1 8.12 6.78 0.89
N GLY A 2 8.53 5.88 0.01
CA GLY A 2 8.99 4.54 0.35
C GLY A 2 10.23 4.52 1.26
N ASP A 3 10.68 3.31 1.59
CA ASP A 3 11.80 3.02 2.49
C ASP A 3 13.19 3.50 1.97
N HIS A 4 13.20 4.49 1.11
CA HIS A 4 14.41 5.10 0.60
C HIS A 4 14.71 6.36 1.40
N ARG A 5 15.78 6.34 2.20
CA ARG A 5 16.23 7.47 3.04
C ARG A 5 16.21 8.82 2.30
N GLY A 6 16.58 8.85 1.02
CA GLY A 6 16.53 10.07 0.21
C GLY A 6 15.12 10.60 -0.05
N GLY A 7 14.08 9.79 0.14
CA GLY A 7 12.69 10.19 -0.03
C GLY A 7 12.02 10.79 1.20
N GLU A 8 12.70 10.78 2.35
CA GLU A 8 12.16 11.33 3.59
C GLU A 8 12.14 12.86 3.57
N TYR A 9 11.06 13.43 4.07
CA TYR A 9 10.93 14.88 4.21
C TYR A 9 9.97 15.26 5.34
N ILE A 10 10.12 16.49 5.82
CA ILE A 10 9.20 17.16 6.74
C ILE A 10 8.67 18.39 6.01
N GLU A 11 7.35 18.57 6.01
CA GLU A 11 6.71 19.76 5.49
C GLU A 11 6.20 20.63 6.63
N LEU A 12 6.61 21.90 6.62
CA LEU A 12 6.13 22.93 7.52
C LEU A 12 5.10 23.80 6.80
N PHE A 13 4.00 24.09 7.48
CA PHE A 13 2.96 24.99 7.03
C PHE A 13 2.86 26.20 7.96
N ASN A 14 2.95 27.40 7.38
CA ASN A 14 2.71 28.64 8.14
C ASN A 14 1.20 28.93 8.22
N ARG A 15 0.59 28.64 9.35
CA ARG A 15 -0.84 28.92 9.61
C ARG A 15 -1.13 30.38 10.07
N ASP A 16 -0.09 31.21 10.22
CA ASP A 16 -0.27 32.63 10.57
C ASP A 16 -0.71 33.45 9.35
N THR A 17 -1.23 34.63 9.60
CA THR A 17 -1.61 35.65 8.61
C THR A 17 -0.42 36.49 8.12
N LYS A 18 0.75 36.28 8.70
CA LYS A 18 2.02 36.97 8.37
C LYS A 18 3.11 35.94 8.05
N ALA A 19 4.13 36.41 7.33
CA ALA A 19 5.33 35.60 7.15
C ALA A 19 6.03 35.36 8.49
N ILE A 20 6.54 34.13 8.69
CA ILE A 20 7.35 33.73 9.84
C ILE A 20 8.80 33.66 9.38
N ASP A 21 9.70 34.35 10.10
CA ASP A 21 11.14 34.21 9.95
C ASP A 21 11.63 33.01 10.75
N LEU A 22 12.21 32.04 10.06
CA LEU A 22 12.78 30.82 10.64
C LEU A 22 14.31 30.92 10.83
N SER A 23 14.89 32.09 10.67
CA SER A 23 16.34 32.27 10.86
C SER A 23 16.79 31.77 12.24
N GLY A 24 17.69 30.79 12.28
CA GLY A 24 18.21 30.22 13.52
C GLY A 24 17.28 29.24 14.24
N TRP A 25 16.10 28.97 13.71
CA TRP A 25 15.28 27.86 14.19
C TRP A 25 15.97 26.52 13.91
N ARG A 26 15.59 25.49 14.63
CA ARG A 26 16.24 24.17 14.49
C ARG A 26 15.32 23.01 14.86
N PHE A 27 15.45 21.90 14.16
CA PHE A 27 15.01 20.61 14.65
C PHE A 27 16.09 20.05 15.59
N VAL A 28 15.69 19.58 16.78
CA VAL A 28 16.59 19.11 17.84
C VAL A 28 16.35 17.67 18.25
N ASP A 29 15.18 17.13 17.97
CA ASP A 29 14.82 15.73 18.20
C ASP A 29 14.27 15.11 16.91
N GLY A 30 14.47 13.80 16.74
CA GLY A 30 14.15 12.99 15.56
C GLY A 30 15.17 13.22 14.45
N VAL A 31 15.21 14.41 13.90
CA VAL A 31 16.20 14.84 12.90
C VAL A 31 16.97 16.07 13.39
N ASN A 32 18.10 16.34 12.75
CA ASN A 32 18.93 17.50 13.08
C ASN A 32 19.02 18.43 11.86
N PHE A 33 18.50 19.64 12.00
CA PHE A 33 18.56 20.66 10.96
C PHE A 33 18.48 22.06 11.54
N ALA A 34 19.40 22.94 11.16
CA ALA A 34 19.37 24.37 11.52
C ALA A 34 18.95 25.19 10.28
N PHE A 35 17.93 26.01 10.44
CA PHE A 35 17.46 26.87 9.35
C PHE A 35 18.45 28.00 9.06
N PRO A 36 18.89 28.17 7.80
CA PRO A 36 19.77 29.27 7.41
C PRO A 36 19.17 30.64 7.69
N SER A 37 20.03 31.64 7.90
CA SER A 37 19.59 33.05 7.99
C SER A 37 18.83 33.48 6.73
N GLY A 38 17.76 34.23 6.88
CA GLY A 38 16.89 34.68 5.81
C GLY A 38 15.86 33.63 5.37
N THR A 39 15.77 32.46 6.01
CA THR A 39 14.71 31.50 5.75
C THR A 39 13.40 32.02 6.30
N SER A 40 12.36 32.04 5.46
CA SER A 40 11.01 32.44 5.89
C SER A 40 9.93 31.64 5.18
N ILE A 41 8.77 31.52 5.81
CA ILE A 41 7.55 30.96 5.20
C ILE A 41 6.50 32.06 5.17
N VAL A 42 6.01 32.39 3.97
CA VAL A 42 4.93 33.37 3.81
C VAL A 42 3.63 32.91 4.47
N ALA A 43 2.71 33.80 4.74
CA ALA A 43 1.40 33.45 5.27
C ALA A 43 0.70 32.41 4.41
N GLY A 44 0.22 31.30 5.01
CA GLY A 44 -0.39 30.17 4.31
C GLY A 44 0.57 29.40 3.39
N GLY A 45 1.88 29.64 3.49
CA GLY A 45 2.89 28.99 2.68
C GLY A 45 3.42 27.69 3.29
N PHE A 46 4.13 26.91 2.48
CA PHE A 46 4.77 25.66 2.84
C PHE A 46 6.27 25.73 2.65
N LEU A 47 7.01 24.94 3.43
CA LEU A 47 8.45 24.74 3.27
C LEU A 47 8.76 23.25 3.53
N VAL A 48 9.48 22.63 2.61
CA VAL A 48 9.91 21.24 2.74
C VAL A 48 11.35 21.17 3.22
N ILE A 49 11.62 20.33 4.21
CA ILE A 49 12.96 20.01 4.70
C ILE A 49 13.20 18.52 4.39
N ALA A 50 14.20 18.21 3.55
CA ALA A 50 14.47 16.91 3.00
C ALA A 50 15.70 16.24 3.62
N ALA A 51 15.68 14.89 3.71
CA ALA A 51 16.87 14.10 3.98
C ALA A 51 17.89 14.18 2.83
N ASP A 52 17.39 14.22 1.59
CA ASP A 52 18.16 14.40 0.36
C ASP A 52 17.41 15.40 -0.55
N ILE A 53 17.94 16.63 -0.58
CA ILE A 53 17.34 17.72 -1.32
C ILE A 53 17.28 17.48 -2.84
N ASP A 54 18.32 16.84 -3.40
CA ASP A 54 18.41 16.55 -4.83
C ASP A 54 17.41 15.45 -5.23
N TYR A 55 17.25 14.45 -4.39
CA TYR A 55 16.24 13.42 -4.57
C TYR A 55 14.83 14.03 -4.57
N VAL A 56 14.47 14.79 -3.54
CA VAL A 56 13.14 15.37 -3.39
C VAL A 56 12.83 16.36 -4.53
N ARG A 57 13.77 17.23 -4.89
CA ARG A 57 13.61 18.14 -6.04
C ARG A 57 13.38 17.41 -7.35
N ARG A 58 14.15 16.35 -7.61
CA ARG A 58 14.05 15.57 -8.85
C ARG A 58 12.73 14.79 -8.92
N VAL A 59 12.33 14.16 -7.83
CA VAL A 59 11.18 13.24 -7.77
C VAL A 59 9.86 14.01 -7.71
N TYR A 60 9.76 15.00 -6.82
CA TYR A 60 8.51 15.74 -6.59
C TYR A 60 8.42 17.05 -7.37
N LYS A 61 9.47 17.42 -8.11
CA LYS A 61 9.54 18.67 -8.91
C LYS A 61 9.32 19.92 -8.06
N LEU A 62 9.77 19.91 -6.82
CA LEU A 62 9.64 21.01 -5.87
C LEU A 62 10.88 21.92 -5.93
N ASN A 63 10.66 23.24 -5.86
CA ASN A 63 11.73 24.23 -5.78
C ASN A 63 11.95 24.77 -4.35
N ASN A 64 10.90 24.80 -3.53
CA ASN A 64 10.94 25.29 -2.16
C ASN A 64 11.31 24.17 -1.18
N VAL A 65 12.56 23.69 -1.27
CA VAL A 65 13.09 22.57 -0.48
C VAL A 65 14.41 22.98 0.12
N LEU A 66 14.57 22.81 1.42
CA LEU A 66 15.81 22.91 2.17
C LEU A 66 16.28 21.50 2.59
N GLY A 67 17.48 21.39 3.07
CA GLY A 67 18.13 20.16 3.56
C GLY A 67 19.64 20.25 3.31
N ASN A 68 20.41 19.19 3.45
CA ASN A 68 19.98 17.87 3.94
C ASN A 68 19.93 17.87 5.47
N TYR A 69 18.90 17.32 6.09
CA TYR A 69 18.94 17.14 7.54
C TYR A 69 19.79 15.93 7.94
N GLY A 70 20.34 15.97 9.17
CA GLY A 70 21.01 14.83 9.78
C GLY A 70 20.03 13.88 10.47
N GLY A 71 20.37 12.59 10.52
CA GLY A 71 19.46 11.56 11.05
C GLY A 71 18.57 10.94 9.99
N GLU A 72 17.52 10.25 10.42
CA GLU A 72 16.49 9.62 9.59
C GLU A 72 15.18 9.59 10.36
N LEU A 73 14.03 9.65 9.65
CA LEU A 73 12.72 9.50 10.27
C LEU A 73 12.47 8.03 10.62
N SER A 74 12.26 7.75 11.91
CA SER A 74 12.07 6.39 12.38
C SER A 74 10.75 5.77 11.91
N ASN A 75 10.83 4.63 11.22
CA ASN A 75 9.63 3.85 10.88
C ASN A 75 8.91 3.23 12.10
N ARG A 76 9.47 3.37 13.30
CA ARG A 76 8.85 2.89 14.55
C ARG A 76 8.15 3.98 15.34
N GLY A 77 8.36 5.21 14.95
CA GLY A 77 7.92 6.40 15.68
C GLY A 77 9.05 7.04 16.46
N GLU A 78 8.94 8.34 16.66
CA GLU A 78 9.86 9.17 17.45
C GLU A 78 9.26 10.55 17.69
N LEU A 79 9.88 11.28 18.62
CA LEU A 79 9.58 12.69 18.85
C LEU A 79 10.31 13.55 17.80
N LEU A 80 9.55 14.37 17.08
CA LEU A 80 10.08 15.48 16.28
C LEU A 80 9.86 16.77 17.05
N ARG A 81 10.91 17.55 17.25
CA ARG A 81 10.84 18.83 17.97
C ARG A 81 11.48 19.94 17.18
N LEU A 82 10.72 21.02 17.01
CA LEU A 82 11.15 22.26 16.37
C LEU A 82 11.26 23.36 17.46
N GLU A 83 12.44 23.97 17.55
CA GLU A 83 12.69 25.12 18.44
C GLU A 83 12.91 26.41 17.62
N ASP A 84 12.52 27.53 18.21
CA ASP A 84 12.82 28.86 17.67
C ASP A 84 14.33 29.21 17.87
N ALA A 85 14.73 30.40 17.41
CA ALA A 85 16.11 30.88 17.52
C ALA A 85 16.58 31.07 18.99
N TYR A 86 15.66 31.13 19.94
CA TYR A 86 15.95 31.31 21.37
C TYR A 86 15.91 30.01 22.15
N GLY A 87 15.56 28.89 21.48
CA GLY A 87 15.45 27.57 22.10
C GLY A 87 14.08 27.33 22.75
N ASN A 88 13.07 28.15 22.42
CA ASN A 88 11.71 27.86 22.88
C ASN A 88 11.05 26.82 21.95
N LEU A 89 10.23 25.96 22.52
CA LEU A 89 9.42 25.01 21.76
C LEU A 89 8.47 25.77 20.82
N ALA A 90 8.63 25.56 19.53
CA ALA A 90 7.74 26.10 18.50
C ALA A 90 6.68 25.09 18.06
N ASP A 91 7.07 23.81 17.90
CA ASP A 91 6.16 22.70 17.56
C ASP A 91 6.79 21.35 17.91
N GLU A 92 5.95 20.35 18.20
CA GLU A 92 6.40 18.99 18.43
C GLU A 92 5.35 17.95 18.02
N VAL A 93 5.80 16.81 17.54
CA VAL A 93 4.97 15.64 17.21
C VAL A 93 5.69 14.39 17.68
N ASP A 94 5.07 13.64 18.60
CA ASP A 94 5.53 12.30 19.02
C ASP A 94 4.72 11.26 18.25
N TYR A 95 5.17 10.94 17.03
CA TYR A 95 4.46 10.01 16.17
C TYR A 95 4.85 8.55 16.43
N SER A 96 3.96 7.64 16.07
CA SER A 96 4.16 6.20 16.23
C SER A 96 3.73 5.44 14.97
N ASN A 97 4.14 4.17 14.87
CA ASN A 97 3.73 3.26 13.80
C ASN A 97 2.65 2.25 14.24
N HIS A 98 2.03 2.47 15.41
CA HIS A 98 1.02 1.58 15.99
C HIS A 98 -0.10 2.38 16.67
N GLY A 99 -1.11 1.67 17.19
CA GLY A 99 -2.31 2.28 17.74
C GLY A 99 -3.13 2.97 16.65
N ASP A 100 -3.60 4.17 16.93
CA ASP A 100 -4.46 4.96 16.04
C ASP A 100 -3.68 5.81 15.02
N TRP A 101 -2.35 5.67 14.96
CA TRP A 101 -1.52 6.34 13.96
C TRP A 101 -1.68 5.71 12.57
N PRO A 102 -1.55 6.51 11.48
CA PRO A 102 -1.67 6.02 10.11
C PRO A 102 -0.72 4.84 9.82
N GLY A 103 -1.26 3.74 9.32
CA GLY A 103 -0.55 2.48 9.16
C GLY A 103 0.35 2.37 7.94
N TRP A 104 0.07 3.15 6.90
CA TRP A 104 0.76 3.05 5.61
C TRP A 104 2.02 3.91 5.50
N THR A 105 2.27 4.78 6.47
CA THR A 105 3.42 5.70 6.52
C THR A 105 4.73 5.02 6.88
N LYS A 106 4.68 3.83 7.49
CA LYS A 106 5.85 3.04 7.91
C LYS A 106 6.49 2.23 6.77
N GLY A 107 6.84 2.88 5.67
CA GLY A 107 7.39 2.23 4.47
C GLY A 107 6.33 1.67 3.51
N GLY A 108 5.05 1.96 3.73
CA GLY A 108 3.95 1.56 2.86
C GLY A 108 3.78 2.42 1.61
N GLY A 109 4.56 3.49 1.48
CA GLY A 109 4.54 4.41 0.32
C GLY A 109 3.75 5.68 0.53
N SER A 110 2.88 5.76 1.56
CA SER A 110 2.13 6.96 1.91
C SER A 110 2.96 7.91 2.77
N SER A 111 2.75 9.23 2.64
CA SER A 111 3.15 10.22 3.63
C SER A 111 2.13 10.31 4.76
N MET A 112 2.55 10.79 5.92
CA MET A 112 1.66 11.15 7.02
C MET A 112 1.23 12.60 6.83
N GLU A 113 -0.07 12.84 6.70
CA GLU A 113 -0.62 14.16 6.40
C GLU A 113 -1.59 14.62 7.49
N LEU A 114 -1.41 15.86 7.94
CA LEU A 114 -2.32 16.47 8.89
C LEU A 114 -3.68 16.74 8.19
N VAL A 115 -4.77 16.20 8.72
CA VAL A 115 -6.12 16.31 8.12
C VAL A 115 -6.62 17.76 8.06
N ASN A 116 -6.10 18.59 8.96
CA ASN A 116 -6.42 20.00 9.05
C ASN A 116 -5.22 20.74 9.69
N PRO A 117 -4.69 21.78 9.06
CA PRO A 117 -3.56 22.55 9.60
C PRO A 117 -3.80 23.17 10.99
N TRP A 118 -5.07 23.28 11.40
CA TRP A 118 -5.49 23.82 12.70
C TRP A 118 -5.73 22.74 13.77
N ALA A 119 -5.66 21.45 13.39
CA ALA A 119 -5.80 20.36 14.35
C ALA A 119 -4.62 20.31 15.32
N ASP A 120 -4.83 19.71 16.49
CA ASP A 120 -3.75 19.40 17.44
C ASP A 120 -2.92 18.25 16.87
N ASN A 121 -1.76 18.55 16.29
CA ASN A 121 -0.86 17.61 15.64
C ASN A 121 -0.21 16.57 16.60
N ARG A 122 -0.41 16.70 17.90
CA ARG A 122 0.00 15.69 18.89
C ARG A 122 -0.95 14.50 18.98
N LEU A 123 -2.16 14.63 18.40
CA LEU A 123 -3.18 13.58 18.44
C LEU A 123 -3.11 12.71 17.18
N PRO A 124 -3.08 11.36 17.31
CA PRO A 124 -3.11 10.45 16.17
C PRO A 124 -4.28 10.71 15.21
N SER A 125 -5.45 11.06 15.74
CA SER A 125 -6.67 11.36 14.96
C SER A 125 -6.56 12.60 14.06
N ALA A 126 -5.54 13.46 14.28
CA ALA A 126 -5.25 14.60 13.42
C ALA A 126 -4.50 14.21 12.13
N TRP A 127 -4.01 12.98 12.04
CA TRP A 127 -3.19 12.49 10.94
C TRP A 127 -3.89 11.41 10.14
N ARG A 128 -3.55 11.31 8.86
CA ARG A 128 -3.96 10.23 7.95
C ARG A 128 -2.87 9.91 6.95
N ASP A 129 -3.00 8.76 6.32
CA ASP A 129 -2.19 8.40 5.16
C ASP A 129 -2.54 9.26 3.95
N SER A 130 -1.56 9.64 3.14
CA SER A 130 -1.79 10.32 1.86
C SER A 130 -2.58 9.42 0.91
N ASP A 131 -3.41 10.05 0.06
CA ASP A 131 -4.17 9.36 -0.98
C ASP A 131 -3.28 9.04 -2.19
N GLU A 132 -2.97 7.76 -2.37
CA GLU A 132 -2.14 7.25 -3.47
C GLU A 132 -2.94 6.70 -4.65
N THR A 133 -4.28 6.77 -4.61
CA THR A 133 -5.17 6.10 -5.55
C THR A 133 -5.00 6.54 -7.01
N THR A 134 -4.57 7.77 -7.25
CA THR A 134 -4.37 8.33 -8.60
C THR A 134 -2.93 8.32 -9.08
N LYS A 135 -1.96 7.89 -8.26
CA LYS A 135 -0.53 8.00 -8.55
C LYS A 135 0.02 6.85 -9.39
N SER A 136 -0.71 5.75 -9.55
CA SER A 136 -0.30 4.58 -10.34
C SER A 136 -1.26 4.32 -11.51
N SER A 137 -0.75 3.72 -12.59
CA SER A 137 -1.53 3.33 -13.76
C SER A 137 -1.72 1.83 -13.83
N PHE A 138 -2.83 1.38 -14.43
CA PHE A 138 -3.07 -0.04 -14.66
C PHE A 138 -2.05 -0.65 -15.63
N ARG A 139 -1.53 -1.83 -15.25
CA ARG A 139 -0.72 -2.69 -16.09
C ARG A 139 -1.39 -4.05 -16.24
N GLN A 140 -1.16 -4.71 -17.38
CA GLN A 140 -1.68 -6.05 -17.65
C GLN A 140 -0.74 -7.11 -17.07
N TYR A 141 -1.32 -8.09 -16.36
CA TYR A 141 -0.63 -9.26 -15.81
C TYR A 141 -1.28 -10.54 -16.30
N THR A 142 -0.47 -11.57 -16.53
CA THR A 142 -0.94 -12.85 -17.09
C THR A 142 -0.14 -14.01 -16.54
N ALA A 143 -0.82 -15.12 -16.21
CA ALA A 143 -0.22 -16.41 -15.93
C ALA A 143 -1.04 -17.52 -16.60
N THR A 144 -0.38 -18.55 -17.10
CA THR A 144 -1.03 -19.71 -17.73
C THR A 144 -0.54 -21.00 -17.08
N GLY A 145 -1.46 -21.92 -16.87
CA GLY A 145 -1.16 -23.24 -16.33
C GLY A 145 -2.26 -24.24 -16.67
N ARG A 146 -1.94 -25.52 -16.45
CA ARG A 146 -2.88 -26.62 -16.70
C ARG A 146 -3.61 -26.99 -15.44
N TRP A 147 -4.93 -26.79 -15.40
CA TRP A 147 -5.77 -27.13 -14.26
C TRP A 147 -5.91 -28.65 -14.10
N ARG A 148 -5.45 -29.18 -12.97
CA ARG A 148 -5.41 -30.62 -12.70
C ARG A 148 -6.66 -31.16 -12.05
N GLN A 149 -7.46 -30.29 -11.41
CA GLN A 149 -8.66 -30.68 -10.64
C GLN A 149 -8.32 -31.82 -9.67
N LEU A 150 -7.41 -31.57 -8.75
CA LEU A 150 -7.07 -32.54 -7.72
C LEU A 150 -8.25 -32.69 -6.75
N LYS A 151 -8.69 -33.94 -6.53
CA LYS A 151 -9.68 -34.23 -5.49
C LYS A 151 -8.98 -34.27 -4.15
N THR A 152 -9.54 -33.63 -3.15
CA THR A 152 -9.13 -33.84 -1.75
C THR A 152 -9.52 -35.25 -1.30
N MET A 153 -8.61 -35.94 -0.62
CA MET A 153 -8.90 -37.27 -0.07
C MET A 153 -10.14 -37.20 0.85
N GLY A 154 -11.16 -38.00 0.55
CA GLY A 154 -12.38 -38.10 1.34
C GLY A 154 -13.50 -37.11 0.99
N SER A 155 -13.35 -36.23 -0.01
CA SER A 155 -14.39 -35.32 -0.46
C SER A 155 -14.95 -35.72 -1.81
N ALA A 156 -16.29 -35.76 -1.94
CA ALA A 156 -16.98 -35.88 -3.23
C ALA A 156 -17.05 -34.56 -4.00
N ALA A 157 -16.66 -33.43 -3.37
CA ALA A 157 -16.76 -32.12 -3.95
C ALA A 157 -15.51 -31.79 -4.78
N ASP A 158 -15.75 -31.33 -6.01
CA ASP A 158 -14.73 -30.72 -6.85
C ASP A 158 -14.59 -29.26 -6.41
N TYR A 159 -13.53 -28.91 -5.72
CA TYR A 159 -13.25 -27.52 -5.37
C TYR A 159 -12.75 -26.78 -6.62
N ARG A 160 -13.65 -25.99 -7.21
CA ARG A 160 -13.35 -25.12 -8.37
C ARG A 160 -13.22 -23.69 -7.89
N GLU A 161 -12.17 -23.42 -7.13
CA GLU A 161 -11.94 -22.12 -6.54
C GLU A 161 -10.69 -21.46 -7.14
N PHE A 162 -10.79 -20.17 -7.35
CA PHE A 162 -9.67 -19.29 -7.68
C PHE A 162 -9.42 -18.36 -6.50
N HIS A 163 -8.18 -18.29 -6.05
CA HIS A 163 -7.76 -17.53 -4.89
C HIS A 163 -6.80 -16.42 -5.26
N MET A 164 -6.90 -15.31 -4.56
CA MET A 164 -5.95 -14.19 -4.57
C MET A 164 -5.52 -13.86 -3.15
N HIS A 165 -4.23 -13.53 -2.98
CA HIS A 165 -3.65 -13.17 -1.70
C HIS A 165 -2.71 -11.98 -1.89
N LEU A 166 -2.83 -10.99 -1.04
CA LEU A 166 -1.82 -9.96 -0.86
C LEU A 166 -0.86 -10.36 0.26
N VAL A 167 0.39 -9.98 0.11
CA VAL A 167 1.45 -10.25 1.09
C VAL A 167 1.64 -9.05 2.00
N GLY A 168 1.37 -9.24 3.30
CA GLY A 168 1.49 -8.17 4.30
C GLY A 168 0.41 -7.10 4.17
N ASP A 169 0.65 -5.91 4.74
CA ASP A 169 -0.22 -4.75 4.57
C ASP A 169 -0.15 -4.27 3.13
N SER A 170 -1.28 -4.16 2.46
CA SER A 170 -1.29 -3.83 1.03
C SER A 170 -2.66 -3.43 0.52
N GLU A 171 -2.66 -2.54 -0.46
CA GLU A 171 -3.83 -2.24 -1.28
C GLU A 171 -3.44 -2.18 -2.76
N ILE A 172 -4.15 -2.95 -3.58
CA ILE A 172 -3.99 -3.03 -5.03
C ILE A 172 -5.38 -2.96 -5.66
N VAL A 173 -5.55 -2.17 -6.71
CA VAL A 173 -6.78 -2.18 -7.49
C VAL A 173 -6.61 -3.11 -8.68
N LEU A 174 -7.56 -4.02 -8.82
CA LEU A 174 -7.63 -5.00 -9.90
C LEU A 174 -8.82 -4.72 -10.80
N SER A 175 -8.63 -4.78 -12.09
CA SER A 175 -9.67 -4.62 -13.12
C SER A 175 -9.58 -5.74 -14.14
N GLU A 176 -10.68 -5.98 -14.86
CA GLU A 176 -10.75 -6.97 -15.94
C GLU A 176 -10.20 -8.35 -15.55
N ILE A 177 -10.61 -8.83 -14.35
CA ILE A 177 -10.10 -10.11 -13.82
C ILE A 177 -10.79 -11.26 -14.52
N GLU A 178 -10.00 -12.12 -15.16
CA GLU A 178 -10.47 -13.29 -15.88
C GLU A 178 -9.59 -14.52 -15.65
N ALA A 179 -10.21 -15.70 -15.63
CA ALA A 179 -9.55 -16.98 -15.84
C ALA A 179 -10.15 -17.61 -17.09
N VAL A 180 -9.41 -17.61 -18.19
CA VAL A 180 -9.93 -18.02 -19.51
C VAL A 180 -9.53 -19.45 -19.80
N SER A 181 -10.53 -20.30 -20.05
CA SER A 181 -10.33 -21.68 -20.51
C SER A 181 -9.87 -21.71 -21.96
N SER A 182 -8.79 -22.43 -22.24
CA SER A 182 -8.29 -22.62 -23.60
C SER A 182 -9.27 -23.39 -24.49
N ARG A 183 -10.07 -24.27 -23.89
CA ARG A 183 -11.06 -25.12 -24.58
C ARG A 183 -12.32 -24.35 -24.94
N THR A 184 -12.91 -23.61 -24.00
CA THR A 184 -14.19 -22.93 -24.22
C THR A 184 -14.01 -21.48 -24.69
N LYS A 185 -12.82 -20.92 -24.55
CA LYS A 185 -12.48 -19.50 -24.81
C LYS A 185 -13.29 -18.52 -23.95
N LYS A 186 -13.88 -18.99 -22.86
CA LYS A 186 -14.71 -18.19 -21.95
C LYS A 186 -13.99 -17.95 -20.63
N ASN A 187 -14.31 -16.83 -19.98
CA ASN A 187 -13.98 -16.61 -18.59
C ASN A 187 -14.76 -17.61 -17.73
N VAL A 188 -14.06 -18.31 -16.85
CA VAL A 188 -14.63 -19.34 -15.98
C VAL A 188 -14.91 -18.84 -14.56
N LEU A 189 -14.54 -17.61 -14.21
CA LEU A 189 -14.89 -17.02 -12.91
C LEU A 189 -16.38 -16.71 -12.85
N THR A 190 -17.04 -17.12 -11.77
CA THR A 190 -18.49 -16.95 -11.62
C THR A 190 -18.81 -15.65 -10.90
N ASN A 191 -19.60 -14.79 -11.54
CA ASN A 191 -20.05 -13.52 -10.93
C ASN A 191 -18.92 -12.61 -10.39
N ALA A 192 -17.81 -12.50 -11.12
CA ALA A 192 -16.65 -11.69 -10.73
C ALA A 192 -16.95 -10.17 -10.58
N LYS A 193 -18.18 -9.74 -10.86
CA LYS A 193 -18.63 -8.33 -10.72
C LYS A 193 -19.42 -8.05 -9.44
N LYS A 194 -19.39 -8.96 -8.46
CA LYS A 194 -20.04 -8.74 -7.18
C LYS A 194 -19.26 -9.37 -6.03
N MET A 195 -19.45 -8.82 -4.84
CA MET A 195 -19.01 -9.47 -3.60
C MET A 195 -20.00 -10.55 -3.20
N SER A 196 -19.49 -11.66 -2.70
CA SER A 196 -20.30 -12.73 -2.13
C SER A 196 -20.66 -12.40 -0.67
N THR A 197 -21.90 -12.69 -0.29
CA THR A 197 -22.38 -12.58 1.10
C THR A 197 -22.45 -13.94 1.79
N ASN A 198 -22.10 -15.02 1.10
CA ASN A 198 -22.22 -16.38 1.59
C ASN A 198 -20.82 -17.00 1.82
N ASN A 199 -20.52 -17.32 3.08
CA ASN A 199 -19.26 -17.94 3.48
C ASN A 199 -19.10 -19.43 3.08
N ARG A 200 -20.09 -20.04 2.44
CA ARG A 200 -20.07 -21.45 2.03
C ARG A 200 -19.99 -21.66 0.53
N SER A 201 -20.20 -20.62 -0.25
CA SER A 201 -20.13 -20.66 -1.71
C SER A 201 -19.75 -19.28 -2.22
N ALA A 202 -18.63 -19.19 -2.90
CA ALA A 202 -18.09 -17.94 -3.39
C ALA A 202 -18.76 -17.51 -4.70
N ASN A 203 -20.07 -17.33 -4.68
CA ASN A 203 -20.82 -16.78 -5.81
C ASN A 203 -20.57 -15.26 -5.95
N GLY A 204 -19.45 -14.90 -6.53
CA GLY A 204 -18.80 -13.61 -6.50
C GLY A 204 -17.57 -13.66 -5.58
N TRP A 205 -16.92 -12.53 -5.39
CA TRP A 205 -15.73 -12.44 -4.56
C TRP A 205 -16.05 -12.57 -3.07
N LEU A 206 -15.44 -13.53 -2.41
CA LEU A 206 -15.54 -13.75 -0.97
C LEU A 206 -14.23 -13.31 -0.30
N ALA A 207 -14.32 -12.26 0.53
CA ALA A 207 -13.21 -11.78 1.35
C ALA A 207 -13.12 -12.59 2.65
N GLN A 208 -11.94 -13.10 2.99
CA GLN A 208 -11.70 -13.92 4.17
C GLN A 208 -10.46 -13.45 4.94
N GLY A 209 -10.50 -13.56 6.27
CA GLY A 209 -9.39 -13.23 7.16
C GLY A 209 -8.92 -11.80 6.97
N ASN A 210 -7.62 -11.60 6.78
CA ASN A 210 -7.01 -10.28 6.61
C ASN A 210 -7.40 -9.53 5.32
N HIS A 211 -8.25 -10.12 4.47
CA HIS A 211 -8.79 -9.46 3.26
C HIS A 211 -10.22 -8.91 3.45
N TRP A 212 -10.74 -8.92 4.66
CA TRP A 212 -12.13 -8.55 4.97
C TRP A 212 -12.55 -7.13 4.51
N ALA A 213 -11.58 -6.20 4.43
CA ALA A 213 -11.82 -4.82 3.99
C ALA A 213 -11.89 -4.65 2.47
N THR A 214 -11.71 -5.73 1.69
CA THR A 214 -11.79 -5.73 0.23
C THR A 214 -13.20 -5.42 -0.24
N TYR A 215 -13.33 -4.57 -1.28
CA TYR A 215 -14.61 -4.16 -1.84
C TYR A 215 -14.53 -3.97 -3.36
N LEU A 216 -15.69 -3.88 -4.01
CA LEU A 216 -15.84 -3.48 -5.42
C LEU A 216 -16.25 -2.01 -5.50
N ASP A 217 -15.56 -1.26 -6.36
CA ASP A 217 -15.97 0.05 -6.84
C ASP A 217 -16.27 -0.06 -8.34
N GLY A 218 -17.55 -0.07 -8.69
CA GLY A 218 -17.99 -0.39 -10.04
C GLY A 218 -17.59 -1.81 -10.46
N GLN A 219 -16.58 -1.93 -11.35
CA GLN A 219 -16.05 -3.21 -11.81
C GLN A 219 -14.62 -3.47 -11.28
N ASP A 220 -14.05 -2.52 -10.58
CA ASP A 220 -12.71 -2.59 -10.02
C ASP A 220 -12.74 -3.20 -8.61
N LEU A 221 -11.90 -4.19 -8.37
CA LEU A 221 -11.74 -4.83 -7.08
C LEU A 221 -10.61 -4.15 -6.31
N HIS A 222 -10.95 -3.42 -5.25
CA HIS A 222 -10.01 -2.90 -4.26
C HIS A 222 -9.61 -4.03 -3.32
N LEU A 223 -8.56 -4.74 -3.69
CA LEU A 223 -8.03 -5.84 -2.90
C LEU A 223 -7.15 -5.29 -1.79
N ILE A 224 -7.57 -5.52 -0.55
CA ILE A 224 -6.92 -4.98 0.65
C ILE A 224 -6.50 -6.13 1.57
N SER A 225 -5.32 -6.03 2.15
CA SER A 225 -4.86 -6.87 3.24
C SER A 225 -4.32 -5.99 4.37
N ASP A 226 -4.77 -6.23 5.61
CA ASP A 226 -4.30 -5.51 6.81
C ASP A 226 -3.02 -6.10 7.41
N GLY A 227 -2.48 -7.16 6.80
CA GLY A 227 -1.26 -7.84 7.26
C GLY A 227 -1.42 -8.67 8.54
N HIS A 228 -2.60 -8.68 9.17
CA HIS A 228 -2.89 -9.39 10.40
C HIS A 228 -3.71 -10.65 10.12
N GLY A 229 -3.04 -11.71 9.67
CA GLY A 229 -3.69 -13.00 9.46
C GLY A 229 -4.10 -13.66 10.78
N ASP A 230 -5.21 -14.38 10.76
CA ASP A 230 -5.64 -15.29 11.82
C ASP A 230 -5.47 -16.75 11.38
N ASN A 231 -5.94 -17.71 12.18
CA ASN A 231 -5.89 -19.13 11.85
C ASN A 231 -6.92 -19.59 10.82
N ARG A 232 -7.68 -18.66 10.24
CA ARG A 232 -8.67 -18.90 9.18
C ARG A 232 -8.05 -18.67 7.80
N PRO A 233 -8.77 -19.01 6.71
CA PRO A 233 -8.32 -18.63 5.38
C PRO A 233 -8.14 -17.11 5.26
N ASN A 234 -6.96 -16.69 4.84
CA ASN A 234 -6.61 -15.28 4.61
C ASN A 234 -6.48 -15.06 3.11
N ARG A 235 -7.61 -14.84 2.42
CA ARG A 235 -7.65 -14.78 0.96
C ARG A 235 -8.90 -14.11 0.42
N MET A 236 -8.83 -13.73 -0.83
CA MET A 236 -9.98 -13.56 -1.70
C MET A 236 -10.25 -14.86 -2.43
N GLU A 237 -11.50 -15.23 -2.55
CA GLU A 237 -11.92 -16.47 -3.19
C GLU A 237 -13.08 -16.20 -4.14
N ILE A 238 -13.11 -16.93 -5.27
CA ILE A 238 -14.23 -16.95 -6.20
C ILE A 238 -14.36 -18.33 -6.84
N ASP A 239 -15.61 -18.78 -7.02
CA ASP A 239 -15.88 -20.04 -7.70
C ASP A 239 -15.62 -19.96 -9.20
N MET A 240 -15.15 -21.05 -9.77
CA MET A 240 -15.07 -21.26 -11.22
C MET A 240 -16.24 -22.07 -11.73
N SER A 241 -16.67 -21.79 -12.96
CA SER A 241 -17.75 -22.50 -13.66
C SER A 241 -17.51 -24.02 -13.74
N ALA A 242 -18.58 -24.78 -13.67
CA ALA A 242 -18.54 -26.21 -13.90
C ALA A 242 -18.09 -26.62 -15.31
N ASP A 243 -18.04 -25.64 -16.25
CA ASP A 243 -17.57 -25.87 -17.62
C ASP A 243 -16.06 -26.10 -17.70
N VAL A 244 -15.29 -25.68 -16.69
CA VAL A 244 -13.84 -25.99 -16.64
C VAL A 244 -13.64 -27.47 -16.34
N ARG A 245 -12.82 -28.16 -17.13
CA ARG A 245 -12.57 -29.59 -17.02
C ARG A 245 -11.12 -29.87 -16.66
N ARG A 246 -10.89 -31.02 -16.06
CA ARG A 246 -9.53 -31.54 -15.79
C ARG A 246 -8.68 -31.49 -17.04
N ASN A 247 -7.43 -31.03 -16.88
CA ASN A 247 -6.45 -30.84 -17.95
C ASN A 247 -6.78 -29.69 -18.94
N ASP A 248 -7.71 -28.80 -18.59
CA ASP A 248 -7.94 -27.57 -19.31
C ASP A 248 -6.78 -26.59 -19.02
N ASP A 249 -6.25 -25.95 -20.04
CA ASP A 249 -5.28 -24.89 -19.83
C ASP A 249 -6.05 -23.60 -19.52
N LEU A 250 -5.74 -23.00 -18.38
CA LEU A 250 -6.33 -21.75 -17.92
C LEU A 250 -5.30 -20.62 -18.03
N THR A 251 -5.75 -19.50 -18.54
CA THR A 251 -5.01 -18.25 -18.53
C THR A 251 -5.66 -17.28 -17.58
N ILE A 252 -4.99 -17.00 -16.46
CA ILE A 252 -5.35 -15.92 -15.55
C ILE A 252 -4.84 -14.63 -16.16
N LYS A 253 -5.69 -13.62 -16.29
CA LYS A 253 -5.30 -12.28 -16.71
C LYS A 253 -6.12 -11.22 -15.96
N PHE A 254 -5.48 -10.12 -15.68
CA PHE A 254 -6.08 -8.96 -15.02
C PHE A 254 -5.24 -7.73 -15.29
N LYS A 255 -5.85 -6.57 -15.15
CA LYS A 255 -5.12 -5.31 -14.99
C LYS A 255 -4.98 -5.01 -13.51
N ALA A 256 -3.84 -4.48 -13.12
CA ALA A 256 -3.61 -4.06 -11.74
C ALA A 256 -2.86 -2.74 -11.70
N ARG A 257 -3.14 -1.96 -10.66
CA ARG A 257 -2.33 -0.82 -10.23
C ARG A 257 -2.10 -0.90 -8.74
N TRP A 258 -0.90 -0.48 -8.35
CA TRP A 258 -0.53 -0.37 -6.95
C TRP A 258 -1.18 0.88 -6.34
N VAL A 259 -1.59 0.80 -5.07
CA VAL A 259 -2.07 1.94 -4.29
C VAL A 259 -1.09 2.21 -3.15
N ARG A 260 -0.85 1.20 -2.31
CA ARG A 260 0.05 1.31 -1.15
C ARG A 260 0.46 -0.05 -0.62
N GLY A 261 1.50 -0.06 0.21
CA GLY A 261 1.97 -1.27 0.88
C GLY A 261 2.77 -2.22 0.01
N ASN A 262 2.76 -3.49 0.33
CA ASN A 262 3.52 -4.52 -0.36
C ASN A 262 2.93 -4.79 -1.75
N PRO A 263 3.72 -4.67 -2.83
CA PRO A 263 3.21 -4.80 -4.21
C PRO A 263 3.01 -6.25 -4.67
N ARG A 264 3.20 -7.25 -3.81
CA ARG A 264 3.15 -8.65 -4.20
C ARG A 264 1.75 -9.23 -4.10
N LEU A 265 1.24 -9.67 -5.26
CA LEU A 265 -0.01 -10.41 -5.41
C LEU A 265 0.30 -11.87 -5.77
N ILE A 266 -0.33 -12.80 -5.09
CA ILE A 266 -0.29 -14.23 -5.41
C ILE A 266 -1.70 -14.65 -5.84
N ALA A 267 -1.80 -15.34 -6.96
CA ALA A 267 -3.06 -15.85 -7.48
C ALA A 267 -2.92 -17.33 -7.90
N TRP A 268 -3.86 -18.18 -7.51
CA TRP A 268 -3.85 -19.60 -7.85
C TRP A 268 -5.24 -20.24 -7.85
N THR A 269 -5.36 -21.38 -8.51
CA THR A 269 -6.50 -22.31 -8.33
C THR A 269 -6.32 -23.11 -7.04
N TRP A 270 -7.42 -23.59 -6.44
CA TRP A 270 -7.37 -24.40 -5.21
C TRP A 270 -6.32 -25.50 -5.23
N ASP A 271 -6.22 -26.23 -6.34
CA ASP A 271 -5.26 -27.31 -6.55
C ASP A 271 -3.84 -26.84 -6.83
N LYS A 272 -3.59 -25.53 -6.80
CA LYS A 272 -2.31 -24.88 -7.09
C LYS A 272 -1.68 -25.26 -8.44
N SER A 273 -2.45 -25.87 -9.32
CA SER A 273 -1.96 -26.28 -10.64
C SER A 273 -1.86 -25.13 -11.63
N VAL A 274 -2.62 -24.07 -11.40
CA VAL A 274 -2.50 -22.79 -12.11
C VAL A 274 -2.18 -21.73 -11.07
N ALA A 275 -0.99 -21.17 -11.11
CA ALA A 275 -0.52 -20.23 -10.10
C ALA A 275 0.36 -19.14 -10.72
N GLY A 276 0.34 -17.97 -10.14
CA GLY A 276 1.19 -16.84 -10.49
C GLY A 276 1.52 -16.00 -9.25
N SER A 277 2.75 -15.49 -9.23
CA SER A 277 3.19 -14.46 -8.29
C SER A 277 3.53 -13.22 -9.09
N PHE A 278 2.87 -12.13 -8.79
CA PHE A 278 2.96 -10.88 -9.53
C PHE A 278 3.53 -9.79 -8.64
N LEU A 279 4.51 -9.08 -9.14
CA LEU A 279 4.99 -7.84 -8.54
C LEU A 279 4.29 -6.70 -9.28
N ILE A 280 3.37 -6.04 -8.58
CA ILE A 280 2.63 -4.91 -9.16
C ILE A 280 3.55 -3.70 -9.19
N GLU A 281 3.61 -3.03 -10.34
CA GLU A 281 4.52 -1.92 -10.58
C GLU A 281 4.21 -0.74 -9.65
N ILE A 282 5.25 -0.26 -8.96
CA ILE A 282 5.19 0.92 -8.11
C ILE A 282 5.65 2.13 -8.93
N PRO A 283 4.96 3.27 -8.85
CA PRO A 283 5.43 4.50 -9.48
C PRO A 283 6.83 4.91 -8.98
N GLU A 284 7.70 5.34 -9.89
CA GLU A 284 9.09 5.71 -9.58
C GLU A 284 9.22 6.77 -8.47
N ASN A 285 8.25 7.69 -8.41
CA ASN A 285 8.25 8.79 -7.45
C ASN A 285 7.74 8.43 -6.05
N LEU A 286 7.30 7.19 -5.82
CA LEU A 286 6.80 6.75 -4.51
C LEU A 286 7.82 5.92 -3.72
N GLY A 287 8.98 5.65 -4.32
CA GLY A 287 10.00 4.81 -3.71
C GLY A 287 9.62 3.33 -3.64
N THR A 288 10.47 2.53 -3.03
CA THR A 288 10.22 1.11 -2.81
C THR A 288 9.60 0.95 -1.43
N PRO A 289 8.43 0.31 -1.26
CA PRO A 289 7.91 -0.04 0.05
C PRO A 289 8.95 -0.83 0.82
N GLY A 290 9.06 -0.58 2.11
CA GLY A 290 10.04 -1.22 2.98
C GLY A 290 10.06 -2.72 2.78
N LYS A 291 11.26 -3.27 2.72
CA LYS A 291 11.47 -4.72 2.69
C LYS A 291 11.00 -5.31 4.01
N ARG A 292 9.71 -5.55 4.15
CA ARG A 292 9.30 -6.53 5.13
C ARG A 292 9.87 -7.86 4.66
N ASN A 293 10.70 -8.49 5.49
CA ASN A 293 11.30 -9.80 5.26
C ASN A 293 10.22 -10.89 5.20
N SER A 294 9.36 -10.85 4.19
CA SER A 294 8.60 -12.02 3.81
C SER A 294 9.48 -12.83 2.87
N THR A 295 10.23 -13.75 3.42
CA THR A 295 10.98 -14.80 2.70
C THR A 295 10.04 -15.80 2.01
N PHE A 296 9.01 -15.29 1.33
CA PHE A 296 8.13 -16.13 0.54
C PHE A 296 8.64 -16.14 -0.90
N THR A 297 9.45 -17.13 -1.23
CA THR A 297 9.81 -17.42 -2.61
C THR A 297 8.62 -18.11 -3.30
N ALA A 298 8.14 -17.54 -4.38
CA ALA A 298 6.93 -17.94 -5.11
C ALA A 298 6.95 -19.36 -5.73
N ASN A 299 8.01 -20.12 -5.55
CA ASN A 299 8.16 -21.45 -6.17
C ASN A 299 7.86 -22.63 -5.25
N THR A 300 7.52 -22.38 -4.00
CA THR A 300 7.12 -23.46 -3.08
C THR A 300 5.73 -23.14 -2.52
N PRO A 301 4.70 -23.91 -2.89
CA PRO A 301 3.40 -23.78 -2.24
C PRO A 301 3.57 -24.11 -0.75
N PRO A 302 2.88 -23.42 0.16
CA PRO A 302 2.84 -23.83 1.56
C PRO A 302 2.30 -25.25 1.65
N GLN A 303 2.97 -26.08 2.44
CA GLN A 303 2.55 -27.45 2.74
C GLN A 303 1.28 -27.46 3.58
#